data_8abbeb34465dd327f50d1011ab908f05
#
_entry.id   8abbeb34465dd327f50d1011ab908f05
#
_cell.length_a   1.000
_cell.length_b   1.000
_cell.length_c   1.000
_cell.angle_alpha   90.00
_cell.angle_beta   90.00
_cell.angle_gamma   90.00
#
_symmetry.space_group_name_H-M   'P 1'
#
loop_
_entity.id
_entity.type
_entity.pdbx_description
1 polymer ?
#
loop_
_entity_poly.entity_id
_entity_poly.type
_entity_poly.pdbx_seq_one_letter_code
_entity_poly.pdbx_strand_id
1 'polypeptide(L)'
;VRYARAILVLVVATMTMYAQGPVIEVIPVGCRSCAVPMLPPPSAPPGLRLDPSQGGASPYLSDDLPVLKLGHKPHLAAEVVPLCDPNAGCIGCGRVPCVPGREPCKPCESDHFAGKFFCALYESLCCPDPCYEPAWTPLADASMFTEAVRPVKQMRLRYDSAQHVPFPDRNEFLWPRADGRGKGPPAPANGLFRGETRLRYNDAVLITEGGTDALSIIVETRYRSQQAEQLGHSGGFTDVVLGTKTLMFDCELLQVSTLFKTFIPSGAFRKGLGTGHVSLEPSLLVGLKVGPTTYLQSQVSQWIPLGGDDAYAGGVLHYHFSLNHELCRLAPQFPLIGTLEHSSWWFQDGLYTDPVFGPQKSSGQGYHSLGAGLRLFFCDKWDFGFGASFGLGDDYRAREFYRTEFRMRF
;
A
#
# COMPACT_ATOMS: atom_id res chain seq x y z
N VAL A 1 19.41 -19.26 9.73
CA VAL A 1 20.33 -18.20 10.11
C VAL A 1 21.50 -18.07 9.13
N ARG A 2 22.04 -19.17 8.57
CA ARG A 2 23.18 -19.14 7.61
C ARG A 2 22.79 -18.53 6.25
N TYR A 3 21.58 -18.76 5.75
CA TYR A 3 21.12 -18.23 4.46
C TYR A 3 20.72 -16.76 4.51
N ALA A 4 20.19 -16.26 5.64
CA ALA A 4 19.85 -14.84 5.80
C ALA A 4 21.09 -13.92 5.75
N ARG A 5 22.24 -14.38 6.26
CA ARG A 5 23.49 -13.64 6.14
C ARG A 5 24.05 -13.62 4.71
N ALA A 6 23.88 -14.70 3.95
CA ALA A 6 24.33 -14.74 2.56
C ALA A 6 23.50 -13.82 1.64
N ILE A 7 22.20 -13.73 1.86
CA ILE A 7 21.32 -12.83 1.08
C ILE A 7 21.61 -11.36 1.41
N LEU A 8 21.82 -11.02 2.69
CA LEU A 8 22.17 -9.65 3.09
C LEU A 8 23.52 -9.21 2.49
N VAL A 9 24.51 -10.10 2.47
CA VAL A 9 25.82 -9.83 1.87
C VAL A 9 25.70 -9.68 0.35
N LEU A 10 24.85 -10.47 -0.31
CA LEU A 10 24.63 -10.37 -1.75
C LEU A 10 23.94 -9.06 -2.13
N VAL A 11 22.93 -8.63 -1.35
CA VAL A 11 22.23 -7.35 -1.55
C VAL A 11 23.15 -6.16 -1.31
N VAL A 12 23.99 -6.21 -0.28
CA VAL A 12 24.97 -5.15 0.00
C VAL A 12 26.10 -5.15 -1.06
N ALA A 13 26.56 -6.31 -1.51
CA ALA A 13 27.61 -6.39 -2.54
C ALA A 13 27.12 -5.92 -3.92
N THR A 14 25.87 -6.20 -4.29
CA THR A 14 25.30 -5.67 -5.53
C THR A 14 25.09 -4.15 -5.47
N MET A 15 24.75 -3.58 -4.31
CA MET A 15 24.64 -2.13 -4.14
C MET A 15 26.00 -1.43 -4.27
N THR A 16 27.09 -2.02 -3.79
CA THR A 16 28.45 -1.41 -3.91
C THR A 16 29.01 -1.47 -5.33
N MET A 17 28.66 -2.45 -6.13
CA MET A 17 29.08 -2.53 -7.54
C MET A 17 28.36 -1.53 -8.46
N TYR A 18 27.10 -1.15 -8.16
CA TYR A 18 26.35 -0.18 -8.95
C TYR A 18 26.70 1.29 -8.65
N ALA A 19 27.31 1.58 -7.50
CA ALA A 19 27.69 2.94 -7.13
C ALA A 19 28.92 3.48 -7.91
N GLN A 20 29.58 2.67 -8.73
CA GLN A 20 30.77 3.04 -9.50
C GLN A 20 30.60 2.99 -11.02
N GLY A 21 29.35 2.91 -11.52
CA GLY A 21 29.10 2.98 -12.97
C GLY A 21 29.28 4.37 -13.55
N PRO A 22 29.68 4.49 -14.83
CA PRO A 22 29.89 5.78 -15.47
C PRO A 22 28.58 6.59 -15.48
N VAL A 23 28.70 7.86 -15.12
CA VAL A 23 27.61 8.85 -15.21
C VAL A 23 27.23 8.99 -16.68
N ILE A 24 26.16 8.33 -17.10
CA ILE A 24 25.55 8.58 -18.40
C ILE A 24 24.65 9.79 -18.21
N GLU A 25 25.06 10.92 -18.77
CA GLU A 25 24.24 12.11 -18.88
C GLU A 25 22.99 11.79 -19.70
N VAL A 26 21.87 11.51 -19.03
CA VAL A 26 20.56 11.37 -19.69
C VAL A 26 19.97 12.75 -19.80
N ILE A 27 19.88 13.27 -21.02
CA ILE A 27 19.17 14.51 -21.35
C ILE A 27 17.69 14.30 -21.01
N PRO A 28 17.09 15.03 -20.06
CA PRO A 28 15.68 14.89 -19.75
C PRO A 28 14.84 15.49 -20.87
N VAL A 29 14.14 14.63 -21.61
CA VAL A 29 13.08 15.08 -22.52
C VAL A 29 11.89 15.48 -21.64
N GLY A 30 11.56 16.77 -21.64
CA GLY A 30 10.50 17.35 -20.83
C GLY A 30 9.14 16.65 -21.07
N CYS A 31 8.46 16.35 -19.98
CA CYS A 31 7.08 15.90 -19.99
C CYS A 31 6.19 16.98 -20.64
N ARG A 32 5.83 16.80 -21.89
CA ARG A 32 4.68 17.52 -22.46
C ARG A 32 3.42 16.95 -21.85
N SER A 33 2.69 17.80 -21.11
CA SER A 33 1.33 17.59 -20.68
C SER A 33 0.54 16.81 -21.74
N CYS A 34 -0.13 15.72 -21.35
CA CYS A 34 -1.14 15.03 -22.16
C CYS A 34 -2.34 15.96 -22.33
N ALA A 35 -2.23 16.99 -23.15
CA ALA A 35 -3.38 17.73 -23.63
C ALA A 35 -4.10 16.81 -24.61
N VAL A 36 -5.18 16.19 -24.17
CA VAL A 36 -6.19 15.63 -25.05
C VAL A 36 -6.67 16.81 -25.89
N PRO A 37 -6.65 16.77 -27.23
CA PRO A 37 -7.23 17.81 -28.03
C PRO A 37 -8.71 17.90 -27.67
N MET A 38 -9.11 18.99 -27.01
CA MET A 38 -10.51 19.29 -26.80
C MET A 38 -11.13 19.48 -28.18
N LEU A 39 -12.02 18.61 -28.56
CA LEU A 39 -12.91 18.82 -29.67
C LEU A 39 -13.65 20.17 -29.43
N PRO A 40 -13.74 21.03 -30.42
CA PRO A 40 -14.47 22.29 -30.28
C PRO A 40 -15.88 21.98 -29.82
N PRO A 41 -16.46 22.79 -28.92
CA PRO A 41 -17.83 22.58 -28.45
C PRO A 41 -18.77 22.60 -29.66
N PRO A 42 -19.76 21.70 -29.71
CA PRO A 42 -20.74 21.71 -30.78
C PRO A 42 -21.43 23.07 -30.82
N SER A 43 -21.48 23.67 -32.00
CA SER A 43 -22.18 24.94 -32.27
C SER A 43 -23.63 24.81 -31.80
N ALA A 44 -24.03 25.74 -30.94
CA ALA A 44 -25.39 25.80 -30.43
C ALA A 44 -26.41 25.93 -31.61
N PRO A 45 -27.52 25.19 -31.54
CA PRO A 45 -28.58 25.34 -32.56
C PRO A 45 -29.19 26.72 -32.46
N PRO A 46 -29.56 27.35 -33.60
CA PRO A 46 -30.18 28.67 -33.61
C PRO A 46 -31.61 28.59 -33.10
N GLY A 47 -31.95 29.42 -32.12
CA GLY A 47 -33.28 29.90 -31.87
C GLY A 47 -34.12 29.16 -30.82
N LEU A 48 -33.95 29.59 -29.56
CA LEU A 48 -35.07 29.61 -28.60
C LEU A 48 -34.96 30.91 -27.79
N ARG A 49 -35.75 31.91 -28.24
CA ARG A 49 -36.07 33.09 -27.43
C ARG A 49 -37.04 32.65 -26.34
N LEU A 50 -36.62 32.71 -25.09
CA LEU A 50 -37.50 32.62 -23.95
C LEU A 50 -37.94 34.04 -23.57
N ASP A 51 -39.26 34.25 -23.60
CA ASP A 51 -39.97 35.45 -23.23
C ASP A 51 -39.93 35.64 -21.68
N PRO A 52 -39.53 36.79 -21.13
CA PRO A 52 -39.46 37.00 -19.69
C PRO A 52 -40.76 37.64 -19.15
N SER A 53 -41.87 36.94 -19.25
CA SER A 53 -43.09 37.41 -18.60
C SER A 53 -43.99 36.24 -18.21
N GLN A 54 -43.70 35.60 -17.07
CA GLN A 54 -44.76 35.06 -16.21
C GLN A 54 -44.22 34.86 -14.80
N GLY A 55 -44.59 35.80 -13.94
CA GLY A 55 -44.42 35.68 -12.49
C GLY A 55 -45.47 34.69 -11.95
N GLY A 56 -45.03 33.89 -11.03
CA GLY A 56 -45.85 32.98 -10.23
C GLY A 56 -45.21 32.77 -8.88
N ALA A 57 -45.63 33.52 -7.88
CA ALA A 57 -45.24 33.40 -6.50
C ALA A 57 -45.77 32.08 -5.92
N SER A 58 -44.95 31.35 -5.19
CA SER A 58 -45.40 30.40 -4.19
C SER A 58 -44.68 30.66 -2.88
N PRO A 59 -45.38 30.77 -1.77
CA PRO A 59 -44.84 31.13 -0.48
C PRO A 59 -44.53 29.86 0.36
N TYR A 60 -43.78 30.05 1.41
CA TYR A 60 -43.43 29.18 2.54
C TYR A 60 -42.09 28.44 2.41
N LEU A 61 -41.07 29.00 3.04
CA LEU A 61 -40.53 28.58 4.31
C LEU A 61 -39.41 29.55 4.74
N SER A 62 -39.68 30.20 5.86
CA SER A 62 -38.78 31.11 6.57
C SER A 62 -37.65 30.33 7.27
N ASP A 63 -36.48 30.87 7.19
CA ASP A 63 -35.64 31.44 8.24
C ASP A 63 -34.69 30.56 9.02
N ASP A 64 -33.44 31.10 9.10
CA ASP A 64 -32.47 30.96 10.12
C ASP A 64 -31.57 29.69 10.17
N LEU A 65 -30.66 29.64 9.19
CA LEU A 65 -29.34 29.01 9.43
C LEU A 65 -28.24 30.02 9.08
N PRO A 66 -27.24 30.20 9.99
CA PRO A 66 -26.14 31.13 9.75
C PRO A 66 -25.26 30.62 8.61
N VAL A 67 -25.25 31.39 7.53
CA VAL A 67 -24.36 31.17 6.38
C VAL A 67 -22.92 31.46 6.81
N LEU A 68 -22.13 30.41 7.02
CA LEU A 68 -20.69 30.53 7.09
C LEU A 68 -20.18 31.04 5.72
N LYS A 69 -19.90 32.33 5.67
CA LYS A 69 -19.18 32.95 4.54
C LYS A 69 -17.77 32.40 4.49
N LEU A 70 -17.58 31.31 3.74
CA LEU A 70 -16.26 30.91 3.26
C LEU A 70 -15.81 31.97 2.26
N GLY A 71 -14.88 32.82 2.70
CA GLY A 71 -14.26 33.80 1.84
C GLY A 71 -13.55 33.12 0.68
N HIS A 72 -14.13 33.24 -0.50
CA HIS A 72 -13.45 32.96 -1.75
C HIS A 72 -12.28 33.94 -1.87
N LYS A 73 -11.05 33.44 -1.68
CA LYS A 73 -9.88 34.16 -2.16
C LYS A 73 -9.93 34.13 -3.70
N PRO A 74 -9.81 35.28 -4.36
CA PRO A 74 -9.75 35.30 -5.82
C PRO A 74 -8.51 34.51 -6.25
N HIS A 75 -8.73 33.57 -7.17
CA HIS A 75 -7.64 32.94 -7.91
C HIS A 75 -6.82 34.02 -8.57
N LEU A 76 -5.63 34.27 -8.04
CA LEU A 76 -4.61 35.02 -8.76
C LEU A 76 -4.35 34.25 -10.06
N ALA A 77 -4.61 34.93 -11.18
CA ALA A 77 -4.25 34.45 -12.50
C ALA A 77 -2.78 33.99 -12.43
N ALA A 78 -2.55 32.77 -12.85
CA ALA A 78 -1.19 32.27 -12.98
C ALA A 78 -0.46 33.19 -13.96
N GLU A 79 0.41 34.05 -13.44
CA GLU A 79 1.39 34.76 -14.24
C GLU A 79 2.24 33.67 -14.91
N VAL A 80 2.15 33.60 -16.21
CA VAL A 80 3.03 32.78 -17.03
C VAL A 80 4.45 33.33 -16.84
N VAL A 81 5.17 32.75 -15.91
CA VAL A 81 6.57 33.05 -15.71
C VAL A 81 7.30 32.65 -16.99
N PRO A 82 8.04 33.57 -17.65
CA PRO A 82 8.70 33.25 -18.90
C PRO A 82 9.70 32.12 -18.70
N LEU A 83 9.58 31.09 -19.51
CA LEU A 83 10.52 29.99 -19.59
C LEU A 83 11.93 30.57 -19.89
N CYS A 84 12.84 30.34 -18.96
CA CYS A 84 14.29 30.44 -19.14
C CYS A 84 14.79 31.67 -19.94
N ASP A 85 15.35 32.62 -19.24
CA ASP A 85 16.22 33.61 -19.89
C ASP A 85 17.40 32.88 -20.58
N PRO A 86 17.55 32.95 -21.90
CA PRO A 86 18.61 32.25 -22.61
C PRO A 86 20.03 32.73 -22.25
N ASN A 87 20.17 33.85 -21.51
CA ASN A 87 21.43 34.40 -21.05
C ASN A 87 21.76 34.14 -19.58
N ALA A 88 20.81 33.68 -18.79
CA ALA A 88 21.06 33.16 -17.44
C ALA A 88 21.37 31.69 -17.60
N GLY A 89 22.61 31.28 -17.54
CA GLY A 89 23.03 29.89 -17.69
C GLY A 89 22.12 28.96 -16.89
N CYS A 90 21.44 28.06 -17.57
CA CYS A 90 20.57 27.06 -16.96
C CYS A 90 21.40 26.18 -16.04
N ILE A 91 21.49 26.54 -14.78
CA ILE A 91 21.96 25.64 -13.73
C ILE A 91 20.80 24.65 -13.45
N GLY A 92 20.84 23.51 -14.13
CA GLY A 92 19.94 22.38 -13.88
C GLY A 92 18.59 22.48 -14.58
N CYS A 93 18.54 22.20 -15.88
CA CYS A 93 17.29 21.83 -16.56
C CYS A 93 16.64 20.64 -15.85
N GLY A 94 15.52 20.89 -15.15
CA GLY A 94 14.74 19.87 -14.47
C GLY A 94 14.32 20.22 -13.04
N ARG A 95 14.73 21.34 -12.50
CA ARG A 95 14.23 21.79 -11.18
C ARG A 95 12.91 22.55 -11.38
N VAL A 96 11.88 22.02 -10.75
CA VAL A 96 10.62 22.73 -10.54
C VAL A 96 10.93 24.06 -9.83
N PRO A 97 10.31 25.19 -10.20
CA PRO A 97 10.54 26.47 -9.52
C PRO A 97 10.33 26.30 -8.02
N CYS A 98 11.26 26.84 -7.22
CA CYS A 98 11.14 26.83 -5.76
C CYS A 98 9.79 27.39 -5.32
N VAL A 99 9.09 26.70 -4.43
CA VAL A 99 7.85 27.23 -3.86
C VAL A 99 8.18 28.45 -3.03
N PRO A 100 7.70 29.67 -3.39
CA PRO A 100 8.01 30.86 -2.64
C PRO A 100 7.51 30.73 -1.19
N GLY A 101 8.40 30.99 -0.22
CA GLY A 101 8.05 31.02 1.19
C GLY A 101 8.34 29.75 2.00
N ARG A 102 8.95 28.74 1.42
CA ARG A 102 9.45 27.58 2.20
C ARG A 102 10.74 28.01 2.92
N GLU A 103 10.73 27.96 4.24
CA GLU A 103 11.92 28.22 5.03
C GLU A 103 13.00 27.17 4.72
N PRO A 104 14.26 27.58 4.58
CA PRO A 104 15.36 26.63 4.43
C PRO A 104 15.42 25.72 5.67
N CYS A 105 15.85 24.50 5.45
CA CYS A 105 16.04 23.53 6.51
C CYS A 105 16.98 24.11 7.59
N LYS A 106 16.55 24.07 8.84
CA LYS A 106 17.41 24.49 9.94
C LYS A 106 18.53 23.47 10.12
N PRO A 107 19.79 23.88 10.13
CA PRO A 107 20.89 22.97 10.35
C PRO A 107 20.71 22.27 11.71
N CYS A 108 20.96 20.98 11.74
CA CYS A 108 20.90 20.19 12.95
C CYS A 108 22.25 20.30 13.66
N GLU A 109 22.28 20.89 14.83
CA GLU A 109 23.50 21.02 15.64
C GLU A 109 23.45 20.08 16.84
N SER A 110 24.52 19.31 17.04
CA SER A 110 24.69 18.45 18.22
C SER A 110 26.17 18.28 18.56
N ASP A 111 26.48 18.39 19.85
CA ASP A 111 27.85 18.24 20.34
C ASP A 111 28.26 16.79 20.55
N HIS A 112 27.31 15.87 20.73
CA HIS A 112 27.57 14.45 20.96
C HIS A 112 27.73 13.67 19.65
N PHE A 113 28.64 12.69 19.64
CA PHE A 113 28.91 11.85 18.46
C PHE A 113 27.65 11.22 17.86
N ALA A 114 26.80 10.62 18.69
CA ALA A 114 25.54 10.05 18.23
C ALA A 114 24.61 11.13 17.65
N GLY A 115 24.54 12.29 18.27
CA GLY A 115 23.78 13.43 17.77
C GLY A 115 24.30 13.92 16.43
N LYS A 116 25.60 14.04 16.23
CA LYS A 116 26.21 14.41 14.93
C LYS A 116 25.88 13.42 13.84
N PHE A 117 25.90 12.11 14.16
CA PHE A 117 25.50 11.06 13.21
C PHE A 117 24.02 11.22 12.80
N PHE A 118 23.12 11.40 13.78
CA PHE A 118 21.69 11.60 13.49
C PHE A 118 21.42 12.93 12.77
N CYS A 119 22.15 13.98 13.08
CA CYS A 119 22.08 15.26 12.36
C CYS A 119 22.51 15.10 10.90
N ALA A 120 23.66 14.46 10.65
CA ALA A 120 24.14 14.21 9.29
C ALA A 120 23.15 13.31 8.51
N LEU A 121 22.55 12.32 9.16
CA LEU A 121 21.51 11.48 8.58
C LEU A 121 20.26 12.29 8.24
N TYR A 122 19.80 13.15 9.15
CA TYR A 122 18.67 14.05 8.92
C TYR A 122 18.95 15.01 7.77
N GLU A 123 20.10 15.67 7.75
CA GLU A 123 20.48 16.60 6.68
C GLU A 123 20.57 15.89 5.33
N SER A 124 21.09 14.68 5.28
CA SER A 124 21.22 13.92 4.04
C SER A 124 19.92 13.35 3.49
N LEU A 125 18.98 12.95 4.40
CA LEU A 125 17.76 12.26 4.00
C LEU A 125 16.51 13.15 4.05
N CYS A 126 16.47 14.10 4.99
CA CYS A 126 15.26 14.84 5.33
C CYS A 126 15.38 16.35 5.18
N CYS A 127 16.58 16.88 4.92
CA CYS A 127 16.74 18.30 4.66
C CYS A 127 16.41 18.57 3.19
N PRO A 128 15.16 18.95 2.86
CA PRO A 128 14.80 19.15 1.48
C PRO A 128 15.55 20.34 0.91
N ASP A 129 16.06 20.21 -0.29
CA ASP A 129 16.36 21.36 -1.13
C ASP A 129 15.14 22.30 -1.07
N PRO A 130 15.28 23.61 -0.80
CA PRO A 130 14.15 24.54 -0.75
C PRO A 130 13.29 24.53 -2.03
N CYS A 131 13.81 23.95 -3.11
CA CYS A 131 13.11 23.72 -4.36
C CYS A 131 12.51 22.31 -4.49
N TYR A 132 12.61 21.48 -3.47
CA TYR A 132 12.06 20.12 -3.52
C TYR A 132 10.53 20.15 -3.37
N GLU A 133 9.86 19.70 -4.41
CA GLU A 133 8.50 19.22 -4.28
C GLU A 133 8.55 17.73 -3.99
N PRO A 134 7.87 17.26 -2.92
CA PRO A 134 7.83 15.83 -2.59
C PRO A 134 7.01 15.07 -3.64
N ALA A 135 7.60 14.88 -4.80
CA ALA A 135 7.05 14.12 -5.91
C ALA A 135 7.63 12.70 -5.89
N TRP A 136 7.28 11.95 -4.85
CA TRP A 136 7.46 10.50 -4.93
C TRP A 136 6.47 9.97 -5.95
N THR A 137 7.02 9.50 -7.04
CA THR A 137 6.20 8.95 -8.09
C THR A 137 5.54 7.64 -7.63
N PRO A 138 4.41 7.24 -8.23
CA PRO A 138 3.78 5.95 -7.99
C PRO A 138 4.69 4.74 -8.21
N LEU A 139 5.89 4.96 -8.71
CA LEU A 139 6.92 3.95 -8.96
C LEU A 139 7.36 3.20 -7.69
N ALA A 140 7.22 3.83 -6.50
CA ALA A 140 7.64 3.24 -5.23
C ALA A 140 6.61 2.28 -4.61
N ASP A 141 5.55 1.93 -5.32
CA ASP A 141 4.52 1.03 -4.79
C ASP A 141 4.86 -0.44 -5.05
N ALA A 142 5.01 -1.21 -3.97
CA ALA A 142 5.22 -2.64 -4.03
C ALA A 142 4.05 -3.39 -4.68
N SER A 143 4.29 -4.57 -5.22
CA SER A 143 3.28 -5.36 -5.91
C SER A 143 2.67 -6.49 -5.08
N MET A 144 3.22 -6.79 -3.88
CA MET A 144 2.78 -7.93 -3.07
C MET A 144 2.12 -7.50 -1.75
N PHE A 145 2.84 -7.52 -0.64
CA PHE A 145 2.28 -7.31 0.70
C PHE A 145 2.63 -5.94 1.28
N THR A 146 3.70 -5.31 0.80
CA THR A 146 4.09 -3.97 1.24
C THR A 146 3.09 -2.95 0.72
N GLU A 147 2.56 -2.11 1.61
CA GLU A 147 1.65 -1.02 1.24
C GLU A 147 2.43 0.23 0.81
N ALA A 148 1.82 1.04 -0.04
CA ALA A 148 2.37 2.34 -0.41
C ALA A 148 2.56 3.21 0.83
N VAL A 149 3.73 3.83 0.96
CA VAL A 149 4.05 4.67 2.12
C VAL A 149 3.18 5.92 2.14
N ARG A 150 3.04 6.58 1.00
CA ARG A 150 2.27 7.82 0.90
C ARG A 150 0.77 7.55 0.83
N PRO A 151 -0.08 8.38 1.49
CA PRO A 151 -1.51 8.44 1.20
C PRO A 151 -1.76 8.72 -0.29
N VAL A 152 -2.66 7.97 -0.91
CA VAL A 152 -2.98 8.12 -2.34
C VAL A 152 -4.49 8.03 -2.53
N LYS A 153 -5.05 8.97 -3.27
CA LYS A 153 -6.47 8.89 -3.67
C LYS A 153 -6.61 7.87 -4.80
N GLN A 154 -7.09 6.68 -4.47
CA GLN A 154 -7.12 5.57 -5.43
C GLN A 154 -8.22 4.56 -5.14
N MET A 155 -8.57 3.84 -6.17
CA MET A 155 -9.33 2.59 -6.11
C MET A 155 -8.43 1.46 -6.63
N ARG A 156 -8.36 0.35 -5.89
CA ARG A 156 -7.59 -0.84 -6.27
C ARG A 156 -8.54 -2.03 -6.40
N LEU A 157 -8.50 -2.69 -7.53
CA LEU A 157 -9.15 -3.99 -7.73
C LEU A 157 -8.07 -5.06 -7.80
N ARG A 158 -8.07 -5.98 -6.83
CA ARG A 158 -7.03 -6.98 -6.65
C ARG A 158 -7.63 -8.37 -6.70
N TYR A 159 -6.93 -9.27 -7.34
CA TYR A 159 -7.21 -10.70 -7.32
C TYR A 159 -6.00 -11.44 -6.79
N ASP A 160 -6.19 -12.17 -5.70
CA ASP A 160 -5.20 -12.98 -5.03
C ASP A 160 -5.55 -14.45 -5.15
N SER A 161 -4.55 -15.29 -5.45
CA SER A 161 -4.67 -16.76 -5.43
C SER A 161 -3.58 -17.33 -4.54
N ALA A 162 -3.98 -18.07 -3.51
CA ALA A 162 -3.07 -18.73 -2.57
C ALA A 162 -3.26 -20.24 -2.62
N GLN A 163 -2.16 -20.97 -2.79
CA GLN A 163 -2.14 -22.41 -2.89
C GLN A 163 -1.39 -23.01 -1.70
N HIS A 164 -1.88 -24.13 -1.18
CA HIS A 164 -1.26 -24.87 -0.09
C HIS A 164 -1.00 -23.98 1.15
N VAL A 165 -2.04 -23.34 1.68
CA VAL A 165 -1.99 -22.60 2.95
C VAL A 165 -2.11 -23.62 4.08
N PRO A 166 -1.07 -23.81 4.93
CA PRO A 166 -1.11 -24.77 6.02
C PRO A 166 -1.84 -24.19 7.23
N PHE A 167 -2.46 -25.06 8.01
CA PHE A 167 -3.02 -24.76 9.32
C PHE A 167 -3.80 -23.42 9.37
N PRO A 168 -4.97 -23.33 8.71
CA PRO A 168 -5.67 -22.06 8.56
C PRO A 168 -6.18 -21.46 9.89
N ASP A 169 -6.29 -22.25 10.97
CA ASP A 169 -6.66 -21.79 12.30
C ASP A 169 -5.48 -21.28 13.15
N ARG A 170 -4.26 -21.25 12.56
CA ARG A 170 -3.06 -20.78 13.27
C ARG A 170 -3.24 -19.35 13.76
N ASN A 171 -3.17 -19.15 15.08
CA ASN A 171 -3.39 -17.89 15.79
C ASN A 171 -4.77 -17.24 15.50
N GLU A 172 -5.70 -17.99 14.96
CA GLU A 172 -6.95 -17.45 14.41
C GLU A 172 -6.72 -16.24 13.46
N PHE A 173 -5.59 -16.28 12.74
CA PHE A 173 -5.18 -15.20 11.85
C PHE A 173 -5.91 -15.23 10.49
N LEU A 174 -6.28 -16.42 9.99
CA LEU A 174 -7.04 -16.57 8.74
C LEU A 174 -8.50 -16.90 9.02
N TRP A 175 -8.75 -17.82 9.93
CA TRP A 175 -10.08 -18.16 10.44
C TRP A 175 -10.02 -18.65 11.90
N PRO A 176 -11.17 -18.66 12.64
CA PRO A 176 -11.22 -19.17 14.00
C PRO A 176 -11.02 -20.69 14.04
N ARG A 177 -10.66 -21.17 15.20
CA ARG A 177 -10.55 -22.61 15.51
C ARG A 177 -11.77 -23.39 15.07
N ALA A 178 -11.55 -24.49 14.35
CA ALA A 178 -12.57 -25.28 13.67
C ALA A 178 -12.95 -26.59 14.37
N ASP A 179 -12.28 -27.02 15.43
CA ASP A 179 -12.38 -28.37 16.05
C ASP A 179 -13.70 -28.68 16.77
N GLY A 180 -14.76 -27.93 16.51
CA GLY A 180 -16.06 -28.03 17.16
C GLY A 180 -16.15 -27.37 18.54
N ARG A 181 -15.03 -26.92 19.11
CA ARG A 181 -14.96 -26.14 20.36
C ARG A 181 -14.83 -24.65 20.12
N GLY A 182 -14.29 -24.27 18.96
CA GLY A 182 -14.14 -22.87 18.55
C GLY A 182 -15.34 -22.32 17.79
N LYS A 183 -15.21 -21.08 17.31
CA LYS A 183 -16.23 -20.37 16.52
C LYS A 183 -16.16 -20.69 15.04
N GLY A 184 -15.10 -21.34 14.58
CA GLY A 184 -14.84 -21.64 13.17
C GLY A 184 -15.78 -22.66 12.55
N PRO A 185 -15.45 -23.17 11.37
CA PRO A 185 -16.27 -24.16 10.69
C PRO A 185 -16.51 -25.39 11.54
N PRO A 186 -17.76 -25.94 11.56
CA PRO A 186 -18.06 -27.13 12.32
C PRO A 186 -17.32 -28.35 11.77
N ALA A 187 -16.89 -29.22 12.65
CA ALA A 187 -16.33 -30.51 12.26
C ALA A 187 -17.30 -31.30 11.38
N PRO A 188 -16.80 -32.04 10.35
CA PRO A 188 -17.65 -32.90 9.53
C PRO A 188 -18.39 -33.94 10.39
N ALA A 189 -19.62 -34.26 10.00
CA ALA A 189 -20.51 -35.17 10.77
C ALA A 189 -19.98 -36.60 10.91
N ASN A 190 -18.98 -37.00 10.14
CA ASN A 190 -18.33 -38.31 10.19
C ASN A 190 -17.35 -38.53 11.35
N GLY A 191 -17.23 -37.59 12.26
CA GLY A 191 -16.68 -37.78 13.60
C GLY A 191 -15.18 -37.82 13.77
N LEU A 192 -14.38 -37.69 12.69
CA LEU A 192 -12.94 -37.78 12.74
C LEU A 192 -12.21 -36.51 12.22
N PHE A 193 -12.77 -35.34 12.54
CA PHE A 193 -12.10 -34.10 12.21
C PHE A 193 -10.81 -33.94 13.05
N ARG A 194 -9.67 -33.95 12.37
CA ARG A 194 -8.33 -33.82 12.98
C ARG A 194 -7.70 -32.45 12.84
N GLY A 195 -8.45 -31.45 12.41
CA GLY A 195 -7.95 -30.15 12.01
C GLY A 195 -7.72 -30.06 10.49
N GLU A 196 -7.83 -28.87 9.96
CA GLU A 196 -7.59 -28.61 8.54
C GLU A 196 -6.12 -28.42 8.26
N THR A 197 -5.56 -29.23 7.35
CA THR A 197 -4.13 -29.21 7.04
C THR A 197 -3.78 -28.28 5.89
N ARG A 198 -4.71 -28.13 4.94
CA ARG A 198 -4.47 -27.40 3.71
C ARG A 198 -5.70 -26.63 3.25
N LEU A 199 -5.46 -25.40 2.91
CA LEU A 199 -6.43 -24.52 2.31
C LEU A 199 -5.85 -23.97 1.00
N ARG A 200 -6.70 -23.78 -0.01
CA ARG A 200 -6.45 -22.91 -1.15
C ARG A 200 -7.57 -21.91 -1.24
N TYR A 201 -7.25 -20.68 -1.61
CA TYR A 201 -8.28 -19.66 -1.77
C TYR A 201 -7.96 -18.71 -2.93
N ASN A 202 -9.04 -18.12 -3.45
CA ASN A 202 -9.00 -17.02 -4.39
C ASN A 202 -9.81 -15.86 -3.78
N ASP A 203 -9.21 -14.69 -3.74
CA ASP A 203 -9.81 -13.47 -3.20
C ASP A 203 -9.98 -12.43 -4.30
N ALA A 204 -11.18 -11.89 -4.45
CA ALA A 204 -11.43 -10.65 -5.18
C ALA A 204 -11.56 -9.52 -4.15
N VAL A 205 -10.68 -8.52 -4.23
CA VAL A 205 -10.57 -7.47 -3.21
C VAL A 205 -10.76 -6.11 -3.85
N LEU A 206 -11.67 -5.33 -3.30
CA LEU A 206 -11.85 -3.92 -3.62
C LEU A 206 -11.29 -3.09 -2.46
N ILE A 207 -10.36 -2.20 -2.77
CA ILE A 207 -9.75 -1.28 -1.81
C ILE A 207 -9.98 0.13 -2.32
N THR A 208 -10.55 0.98 -1.48
CA THR A 208 -10.72 2.40 -1.75
C THR A 208 -9.92 3.18 -0.72
N GLU A 209 -9.07 4.07 -1.18
CA GLU A 209 -8.29 4.98 -0.35
C GLU A 209 -8.57 6.42 -0.77
N GLY A 210 -8.92 7.27 0.19
CA GLY A 210 -9.22 8.67 -0.04
C GLY A 210 -8.85 9.53 1.14
N GLY A 211 -8.57 10.81 0.87
CA GLY A 211 -8.17 11.76 1.91
C GLY A 211 -7.37 12.91 1.36
N THR A 212 -6.38 13.35 2.13
CA THR A 212 -5.41 14.38 1.77
C THR A 212 -4.06 13.75 1.42
N ASP A 213 -3.06 14.56 1.11
CA ASP A 213 -1.70 14.10 0.84
C ASP A 213 -0.98 13.59 2.11
N ALA A 214 -1.46 13.98 3.30
CA ALA A 214 -0.89 13.59 4.58
C ALA A 214 -1.72 12.55 5.36
N LEU A 215 -3.00 12.44 5.09
CA LEU A 215 -3.93 11.55 5.80
C LEU A 215 -4.90 10.92 4.83
N SER A 216 -5.04 9.60 4.86
CA SER A 216 -6.07 8.88 4.10
C SER A 216 -6.85 7.90 4.97
N ILE A 217 -8.07 7.62 4.52
CA ILE A 217 -8.93 6.57 5.03
C ILE A 217 -8.97 5.46 3.98
N ILE A 218 -8.88 4.23 4.43
CA ILE A 218 -8.87 3.04 3.59
C ILE A 218 -10.06 2.18 3.98
N VAL A 219 -10.78 1.70 2.97
CA VAL A 219 -11.83 0.69 3.12
C VAL A 219 -11.48 -0.47 2.22
N GLU A 220 -11.38 -1.69 2.79
CA GLU A 220 -11.14 -2.91 2.04
C GLU A 220 -12.31 -3.86 2.23
N THR A 221 -12.86 -4.37 1.13
CA THR A 221 -13.85 -5.44 1.11
C THR A 221 -13.31 -6.59 0.26
N ARG A 222 -13.56 -7.82 0.70
CA ARG A 222 -12.99 -9.01 0.09
C ARG A 222 -14.04 -10.09 -0.06
N TYR A 223 -14.16 -10.62 -1.27
CA TYR A 223 -14.90 -11.84 -1.55
C TYR A 223 -13.91 -12.99 -1.72
N ARG A 224 -14.06 -14.03 -0.91
CA ARG A 224 -13.22 -15.23 -0.91
C ARG A 224 -14.00 -16.43 -1.43
N SER A 225 -13.36 -17.18 -2.32
CA SER A 225 -13.73 -18.55 -2.66
C SER A 225 -12.61 -19.46 -2.21
N GLN A 226 -12.89 -20.41 -1.34
CA GLN A 226 -11.86 -21.28 -0.76
C GLN A 226 -12.26 -22.74 -0.82
N GLN A 227 -11.25 -23.59 -0.90
CA GLN A 227 -11.35 -25.03 -0.84
C GLN A 227 -10.43 -25.53 0.25
N ALA A 228 -11.03 -26.01 1.34
CA ALA A 228 -10.37 -26.70 2.42
C ALA A 228 -10.34 -28.20 2.12
N GLU A 229 -9.31 -28.91 2.59
CA GLU A 229 -9.11 -30.33 2.30
C GLU A 229 -10.21 -31.21 2.94
N GLN A 230 -10.56 -30.92 4.20
CA GLN A 230 -11.57 -31.67 4.95
C GLN A 230 -12.93 -30.97 4.97
N LEU A 231 -12.95 -29.67 5.15
CA LEU A 231 -14.19 -28.88 5.29
C LEU A 231 -14.85 -28.53 3.96
N GLY A 232 -14.17 -28.81 2.82
CA GLY A 232 -14.72 -28.62 1.49
C GLY A 232 -14.72 -27.16 1.01
N HIS A 233 -15.65 -26.85 0.12
CA HIS A 233 -15.76 -25.54 -0.49
C HIS A 233 -16.62 -24.59 0.33
N SER A 234 -16.15 -23.34 0.44
CA SER A 234 -16.95 -22.22 0.94
C SER A 234 -16.65 -20.94 0.19
N GLY A 235 -17.62 -20.03 0.09
CA GLY A 235 -17.45 -18.75 -0.57
C GLY A 235 -18.35 -17.68 0.03
N GLY A 236 -17.88 -16.44 0.00
CA GLY A 236 -18.58 -15.27 0.52
C GLY A 236 -17.67 -14.11 0.85
N PHE A 237 -18.26 -13.05 1.40
CA PHE A 237 -17.49 -11.91 1.90
C PHE A 237 -16.79 -12.29 3.20
N THR A 238 -15.55 -11.80 3.35
CA THR A 238 -14.74 -11.92 4.57
C THR A 238 -14.93 -10.68 5.45
N ASP A 239 -14.08 -10.54 6.46
CA ASP A 239 -14.08 -9.38 7.33
C ASP A 239 -13.78 -8.10 6.53
N VAL A 240 -14.52 -7.03 6.83
CA VAL A 240 -14.27 -5.69 6.29
C VAL A 240 -13.10 -5.06 7.03
N VAL A 241 -12.21 -4.38 6.29
CA VAL A 241 -11.09 -3.66 6.88
C VAL A 241 -11.30 -2.16 6.74
N LEU A 242 -11.19 -1.46 7.85
CA LEU A 242 -11.10 0.00 7.90
C LEU A 242 -9.68 0.38 8.30
N GLY A 243 -9.08 1.32 7.58
CA GLY A 243 -7.73 1.77 7.86
C GLY A 243 -7.61 3.29 7.81
N THR A 244 -6.61 3.79 8.51
CA THR A 244 -6.14 5.18 8.41
C THR A 244 -4.64 5.17 8.17
N LYS A 245 -4.17 5.97 7.24
CA LYS A 245 -2.76 6.13 6.93
C LYS A 245 -2.37 7.59 7.13
N THR A 246 -1.30 7.83 7.87
CA THR A 246 -0.81 9.19 8.15
C THR A 246 0.65 9.29 7.76
N LEU A 247 0.97 10.24 6.89
CA LEU A 247 2.33 10.57 6.51
C LEU A 247 2.97 11.40 7.63
N MET A 248 4.00 10.83 8.26
CA MET A 248 4.70 11.45 9.39
C MET A 248 5.91 12.26 8.92
N PHE A 249 6.66 11.73 7.96
CA PHE A 249 7.82 12.38 7.38
C PHE A 249 7.75 12.27 5.86
N ASP A 250 7.97 13.38 5.19
CA ASP A 250 8.00 13.49 3.73
C ASP A 250 9.28 14.27 3.35
N CYS A 251 10.36 13.54 3.19
CA CYS A 251 11.67 14.05 2.86
C CYS A 251 12.06 13.66 1.44
N GLU A 252 13.09 14.26 0.90
CA GLU A 252 13.54 14.01 -0.49
C GLU A 252 13.84 12.52 -0.74
N LEU A 253 14.53 11.88 0.19
CA LEU A 253 14.94 10.49 0.05
C LEU A 253 14.20 9.53 0.98
N LEU A 254 13.52 10.04 2.01
CA LEU A 254 12.89 9.22 3.05
C LEU A 254 11.44 9.63 3.26
N GLN A 255 10.54 8.66 3.22
CA GLN A 255 9.15 8.82 3.67
C GLN A 255 8.85 7.83 4.79
N VAL A 256 8.11 8.29 5.79
CA VAL A 256 7.65 7.44 6.90
C VAL A 256 6.18 7.72 7.17
N SER A 257 5.40 6.66 7.23
CA SER A 257 3.97 6.73 7.53
C SER A 257 3.58 5.71 8.59
N THR A 258 2.56 6.05 9.35
CA THR A 258 1.83 5.08 10.17
C THR A 258 0.58 4.65 9.42
N LEU A 259 0.27 3.36 9.51
CA LEU A 259 -0.96 2.78 9.00
C LEU A 259 -1.61 2.01 10.15
N PHE A 260 -2.88 2.28 10.40
CA PHE A 260 -3.65 1.57 11.40
C PHE A 260 -4.86 0.91 10.74
N LYS A 261 -4.93 -0.41 10.77
CA LYS A 261 -6.07 -1.18 10.23
C LYS A 261 -6.87 -1.79 11.37
N THR A 262 -8.20 -1.80 11.21
CA THR A 262 -9.16 -2.49 12.07
C THR A 262 -9.91 -3.49 11.21
N PHE A 263 -9.89 -4.75 11.61
CA PHE A 263 -10.60 -5.84 10.96
C PHE A 263 -11.92 -6.04 11.71
N ILE A 264 -13.04 -5.84 11.00
CA ILE A 264 -14.38 -5.93 11.54
C ILE A 264 -14.93 -7.31 11.21
N PRO A 265 -15.36 -8.14 12.18
CA PRO A 265 -15.77 -9.53 11.97
C PRO A 265 -17.15 -9.62 11.29
N SER A 266 -17.23 -9.15 10.06
CA SER A 266 -18.44 -9.19 9.22
C SER A 266 -18.54 -10.45 8.37
N GLY A 267 -17.45 -11.21 8.25
CA GLY A 267 -17.39 -12.45 7.51
C GLY A 267 -18.13 -13.61 8.16
N ALA A 268 -18.50 -14.61 7.36
CA ALA A 268 -19.14 -15.81 7.84
C ALA A 268 -18.09 -16.77 8.46
N PHE A 269 -17.61 -16.47 9.66
CA PHE A 269 -16.54 -17.20 10.34
C PHE A 269 -16.83 -18.72 10.49
N ARG A 270 -18.10 -19.12 10.64
CA ARG A 270 -18.51 -20.55 10.64
C ARG A 270 -18.30 -21.26 9.31
N LYS A 271 -18.00 -20.51 8.23
CA LYS A 271 -17.62 -21.03 6.92
C LYS A 271 -16.12 -20.83 6.63
N GLY A 272 -15.33 -20.36 7.62
CA GLY A 272 -13.94 -20.01 7.43
C GLY A 272 -13.72 -18.72 6.62
N LEU A 273 -14.73 -17.83 6.62
CA LEU A 273 -14.71 -16.56 5.90
C LEU A 273 -14.61 -15.42 6.90
N GLY A 274 -13.44 -15.24 7.50
CA GLY A 274 -13.17 -14.25 8.53
C GLY A 274 -12.76 -14.87 9.86
N THR A 275 -12.35 -14.02 10.79
CA THR A 275 -11.77 -14.42 12.09
C THR A 275 -12.80 -14.55 13.20
N GLY A 276 -13.98 -13.94 13.04
CA GLY A 276 -15.03 -13.94 14.06
C GLY A 276 -14.73 -13.08 15.29
N HIS A 277 -13.65 -12.31 15.27
CA HIS A 277 -13.30 -11.33 16.30
C HIS A 277 -12.72 -10.06 15.67
N VAL A 278 -12.75 -8.96 16.39
CA VAL A 278 -12.10 -7.72 15.99
C VAL A 278 -10.60 -7.90 16.12
N SER A 279 -9.83 -7.38 15.14
CA SER A 279 -8.37 -7.33 15.24
C SER A 279 -7.87 -5.97 14.81
N LEU A 280 -6.78 -5.53 15.44
CA LEU A 280 -6.09 -4.29 15.14
C LEU A 280 -4.74 -4.60 14.51
N GLU A 281 -4.31 -3.77 13.57
CA GLU A 281 -3.00 -3.90 12.92
C GLU A 281 -2.35 -2.52 12.76
N PRO A 282 -1.71 -1.99 13.83
CA PRO A 282 -0.81 -0.87 13.70
C PRO A 282 0.41 -1.26 12.87
N SER A 283 0.85 -0.36 11.98
CA SER A 283 1.96 -0.56 11.06
C SER A 283 2.80 0.70 10.93
N LEU A 284 4.10 0.50 10.75
CA LEU A 284 5.05 1.52 10.33
C LEU A 284 5.49 1.21 8.89
N LEU A 285 5.36 2.19 8.03
CA LEU A 285 5.75 2.14 6.62
C LEU A 285 6.94 3.06 6.41
N VAL A 286 7.98 2.57 5.75
CA VAL A 286 9.17 3.33 5.43
C VAL A 286 9.48 3.18 3.95
N GLY A 287 9.69 4.29 3.25
CA GLY A 287 10.15 4.35 1.87
C GLY A 287 11.47 5.10 1.79
N LEU A 288 12.43 4.53 1.10
CA LEU A 288 13.75 5.12 0.87
C LEU A 288 14.03 5.15 -0.63
N LYS A 289 14.30 6.33 -1.16
CA LYS A 289 14.75 6.52 -2.53
C LYS A 289 16.27 6.37 -2.60
N VAL A 290 16.74 5.27 -3.18
CA VAL A 290 18.18 4.96 -3.29
C VAL A 290 18.77 5.36 -4.63
N GLY A 291 17.93 5.79 -5.57
CA GLY A 291 18.34 6.27 -6.89
C GLY A 291 17.18 6.94 -7.61
N PRO A 292 17.39 7.52 -8.79
CA PRO A 292 16.32 8.21 -9.53
C PRO A 292 15.10 7.34 -9.80
N THR A 293 15.33 6.05 -10.01
CA THR A 293 14.31 5.06 -10.41
C THR A 293 14.26 3.84 -9.49
N THR A 294 14.93 3.89 -8.32
CA THR A 294 15.07 2.75 -7.40
C THR A 294 14.61 3.14 -6.01
N TYR A 295 13.70 2.36 -5.46
CA TYR A 295 13.11 2.58 -4.15
C TYR A 295 13.18 1.31 -3.31
N LEU A 296 13.51 1.46 -2.03
CA LEU A 296 13.32 0.45 -1.00
C LEU A 296 12.09 0.82 -0.19
N GLN A 297 11.25 -0.15 0.07
CA GLN A 297 10.11 0.01 0.97
C GLN A 297 10.17 -1.07 2.04
N SER A 298 9.76 -0.70 3.24
CA SER A 298 9.57 -1.65 4.32
C SER A 298 8.28 -1.36 5.06
N GLN A 299 7.70 -2.40 5.61
CA GLN A 299 6.54 -2.34 6.47
C GLN A 299 6.77 -3.26 7.66
N VAL A 300 6.49 -2.78 8.84
CA VAL A 300 6.42 -3.60 10.07
C VAL A 300 5.03 -3.40 10.64
N SER A 301 4.32 -4.49 10.89
CA SER A 301 2.92 -4.49 11.36
C SER A 301 2.77 -5.46 12.51
N GLN A 302 1.94 -5.11 13.48
CA GLN A 302 1.58 -5.98 14.60
C GLN A 302 0.09 -6.32 14.52
N TRP A 303 -0.23 -7.59 14.27
CA TRP A 303 -1.58 -8.10 14.41
C TRP A 303 -1.92 -8.32 15.89
N ILE A 304 -3.03 -7.76 16.35
CA ILE A 304 -3.50 -7.80 17.74
C ILE A 304 -4.96 -8.23 17.73
N PRO A 305 -5.29 -9.49 18.07
CA PRO A 305 -6.68 -9.92 18.19
C PRO A 305 -7.32 -9.32 19.46
N LEU A 306 -8.53 -8.78 19.32
CA LEU A 306 -9.36 -8.31 20.43
C LEU A 306 -10.49 -9.30 20.65
N GLY A 307 -10.17 -10.45 21.19
CA GLY A 307 -11.08 -11.58 21.37
C GLY A 307 -10.62 -12.81 20.60
N GLY A 308 -11.54 -13.73 20.32
CA GLY A 308 -11.20 -15.03 19.75
C GLY A 308 -11.15 -16.12 20.80
N ASP A 309 -10.55 -17.28 20.50
CA ASP A 309 -10.31 -18.35 21.47
C ASP A 309 -9.12 -17.98 22.34
N ASP A 310 -9.26 -18.08 23.67
CA ASP A 310 -8.22 -17.68 24.63
C ASP A 310 -6.89 -18.42 24.45
N ALA A 311 -6.90 -19.59 23.83
CA ALA A 311 -5.71 -20.38 23.58
C ALA A 311 -5.17 -20.23 22.15
N TYR A 312 -6.07 -20.06 21.17
CA TYR A 312 -5.67 -20.03 19.76
C TYR A 312 -5.39 -18.63 19.23
N ALA A 313 -6.22 -17.63 19.59
CA ALA A 313 -5.97 -16.27 19.15
C ALA A 313 -4.63 -15.75 19.67
N GLY A 314 -3.81 -15.18 18.81
CA GLY A 314 -2.48 -14.76 19.19
C GLY A 314 -1.93 -13.63 18.33
N GLY A 315 -0.93 -12.92 18.89
CA GLY A 315 -0.23 -11.85 18.23
C GLY A 315 0.64 -12.34 17.07
N VAL A 316 0.66 -11.59 15.96
CA VAL A 316 1.51 -11.88 14.80
C VAL A 316 2.25 -10.62 14.38
N LEU A 317 3.57 -10.67 14.38
CA LEU A 317 4.42 -9.61 13.84
C LEU A 317 4.63 -9.87 12.35
N HIS A 318 4.29 -8.91 11.51
CA HIS A 318 4.58 -8.95 10.08
C HIS A 318 5.71 -7.99 9.74
N TYR A 319 6.58 -8.39 8.83
CA TYR A 319 7.53 -7.46 8.23
C TYR A 319 7.76 -7.79 6.76
N HIS A 320 7.75 -6.75 5.95
CA HIS A 320 7.88 -6.83 4.50
C HIS A 320 8.95 -5.86 4.03
N PHE A 321 9.77 -6.31 3.10
CA PHE A 321 10.80 -5.49 2.46
C PHE A 321 10.68 -5.63 0.96
N SER A 322 10.62 -4.53 0.25
CA SER A 322 10.55 -4.55 -1.21
C SER A 322 11.59 -3.60 -1.83
N LEU A 323 12.17 -4.08 -2.92
CA LEU A 323 12.99 -3.30 -3.84
C LEU A 323 12.16 -3.08 -5.10
N ASN A 324 11.94 -1.83 -5.45
CA ASN A 324 11.23 -1.44 -6.67
C ASN A 324 12.18 -0.69 -7.59
N HIS A 325 12.25 -1.10 -8.85
CA HIS A 325 13.14 -0.50 -9.84
C HIS A 325 12.42 -0.34 -11.18
N GLU A 326 12.56 0.84 -11.80
CA GLU A 326 12.09 1.04 -13.15
C GLU A 326 13.01 0.28 -14.12
N LEU A 327 12.51 -0.79 -14.71
CA LEU A 327 13.26 -1.64 -15.63
C LEU A 327 13.45 -0.98 -17.00
N CYS A 328 12.39 -0.38 -17.53
CA CYS A 328 12.39 0.34 -18.80
C CYS A 328 11.13 1.21 -18.94
N ARG A 329 11.13 2.07 -19.94
CA ARG A 329 9.94 2.81 -20.40
C ARG A 329 9.57 2.34 -21.80
N LEU A 330 8.40 1.71 -21.93
CA LEU A 330 7.87 1.31 -23.22
C LEU A 330 7.50 2.53 -24.09
N ALA A 331 7.08 3.61 -23.43
CA ALA A 331 6.95 4.97 -23.94
C ALA A 331 7.13 5.95 -22.75
N PRO A 332 7.32 7.25 -22.94
CA PRO A 332 7.55 8.20 -21.85
C PRO A 332 6.53 8.12 -20.71
N GLN A 333 5.27 7.81 -21.01
CA GLN A 333 4.18 7.69 -20.06
C GLN A 333 3.90 6.25 -19.58
N PHE A 334 4.67 5.24 -20.02
CA PHE A 334 4.47 3.83 -19.71
C PHE A 334 5.71 3.19 -19.08
N PRO A 335 6.10 3.61 -17.86
CA PRO A 335 7.17 2.95 -17.13
C PRO A 335 6.77 1.55 -16.69
N LEU A 336 7.68 0.59 -16.84
CA LEU A 336 7.58 -0.77 -16.34
C LEU A 336 8.46 -0.90 -15.10
N ILE A 337 7.85 -1.24 -13.98
CA ILE A 337 8.52 -1.39 -12.69
C ILE A 337 8.67 -2.87 -12.38
N GLY A 338 9.88 -3.29 -12.02
CA GLY A 338 10.14 -4.57 -11.39
C GLY A 338 10.16 -4.42 -9.88
N THR A 339 9.56 -5.39 -9.20
CA THR A 339 9.55 -5.47 -7.73
C THR A 339 10.10 -6.80 -7.28
N LEU A 340 10.97 -6.79 -6.27
CA LEU A 340 11.38 -7.96 -5.51
C LEU A 340 10.99 -7.74 -4.06
N GLU A 341 10.25 -8.67 -3.45
CA GLU A 341 9.71 -8.51 -2.11
C GLU A 341 9.95 -9.74 -1.25
N HIS A 342 10.53 -9.53 -0.08
CA HIS A 342 10.59 -10.53 1.00
C HIS A 342 9.52 -10.20 2.04
N SER A 343 8.74 -11.19 2.42
CA SER A 343 7.66 -11.06 3.41
C SER A 343 7.79 -12.12 4.49
N SER A 344 7.51 -11.72 5.72
CA SER A 344 7.57 -12.61 6.88
C SER A 344 6.43 -12.35 7.86
N TRP A 345 5.99 -13.41 8.51
CA TRP A 345 5.00 -13.40 9.59
C TRP A 345 5.57 -14.20 10.75
N TRP A 346 5.68 -13.60 11.91
CA TRP A 346 6.22 -14.20 13.12
C TRP A 346 5.12 -14.33 14.17
N PHE A 347 4.83 -15.56 14.59
CA PHE A 347 3.82 -15.87 15.59
C PHE A 347 4.42 -15.75 16.98
N GLN A 348 3.83 -14.86 17.79
CA GLN A 348 4.35 -14.53 19.13
C GLN A 348 3.79 -15.47 20.19
N ASP A 349 2.52 -15.85 20.06
CA ASP A 349 1.77 -16.75 20.96
C ASP A 349 0.71 -17.51 20.17
N GLY A 350 -0.31 -18.06 20.83
CA GLY A 350 -1.41 -18.78 20.22
C GLY A 350 -1.08 -20.22 19.83
N LEU A 351 -2.10 -20.90 19.33
CA LEU A 351 -2.03 -22.31 18.91
C LEU A 351 -2.45 -22.47 17.44
N TYR A 352 -2.21 -23.65 16.92
CA TYR A 352 -2.82 -24.19 15.70
C TYR A 352 -3.18 -25.66 15.91
N THR A 353 -4.05 -26.21 15.06
CA THR A 353 -4.45 -27.60 15.12
C THR A 353 -3.63 -28.44 14.15
N ASP A 354 -2.72 -29.26 14.70
CA ASP A 354 -2.03 -30.28 13.94
C ASP A 354 -2.93 -31.53 13.81
N PRO A 355 -3.08 -32.14 12.62
CA PRO A 355 -3.98 -33.28 12.41
C PRO A 355 -3.55 -34.56 13.13
N VAL A 356 -2.27 -34.68 13.48
CA VAL A 356 -1.70 -35.86 14.15
C VAL A 356 -1.58 -35.61 15.66
N PHE A 357 -1.02 -34.46 16.03
CA PHE A 357 -0.67 -34.14 17.42
C PHE A 357 -1.71 -33.27 18.14
N GLY A 358 -2.76 -32.80 17.43
CA GLY A 358 -3.77 -31.92 18.02
C GLY A 358 -3.24 -30.48 18.20
N PRO A 359 -3.70 -29.75 19.24
CA PRO A 359 -3.27 -28.38 19.48
C PRO A 359 -1.76 -28.25 19.70
N GLN A 360 -1.11 -27.44 18.89
CA GLN A 360 0.34 -27.15 18.95
C GLN A 360 0.58 -25.66 19.12
N LYS A 361 1.68 -25.30 19.77
CA LYS A 361 2.08 -23.91 19.97
C LYS A 361 2.57 -23.28 18.67
N SER A 362 2.08 -22.09 18.36
CA SER A 362 2.56 -21.28 17.23
C SER A 362 3.76 -20.42 17.58
N SER A 363 3.98 -20.12 18.86
CA SER A 363 5.00 -19.19 19.31
C SER A 363 6.41 -19.59 18.86
N GLY A 364 7.17 -18.62 18.34
CA GLY A 364 8.53 -18.85 17.83
C GLY A 364 8.58 -19.41 16.41
N GLN A 365 7.44 -19.65 15.77
CA GLN A 365 7.37 -20.06 14.36
C GLN A 365 7.17 -18.85 13.46
N GLY A 366 7.68 -18.91 12.24
CA GLY A 366 7.56 -17.82 11.28
C GLY A 366 7.38 -18.31 9.85
N TYR A 367 6.55 -17.62 9.11
CA TYR A 367 6.42 -17.80 7.67
C TYR A 367 7.34 -16.84 6.95
N HIS A 368 8.02 -17.33 5.92
CA HIS A 368 8.86 -16.53 5.06
C HIS A 368 8.45 -16.76 3.60
N SER A 369 8.47 -15.72 2.82
CA SER A 369 8.24 -15.81 1.38
C SER A 369 9.10 -14.80 0.62
N LEU A 370 9.43 -15.15 -0.62
CA LEU A 370 10.10 -14.28 -1.56
C LEU A 370 9.22 -14.17 -2.80
N GLY A 371 8.95 -12.97 -3.24
CA GLY A 371 8.12 -12.69 -4.40
C GLY A 371 8.79 -11.74 -5.38
N ALA A 372 8.42 -11.87 -6.64
CA ALA A 372 8.76 -10.93 -7.69
C ALA A 372 7.49 -10.45 -8.38
N GLY A 373 7.51 -9.22 -8.86
CA GLY A 373 6.37 -8.62 -9.55
C GLY A 373 6.78 -7.64 -10.62
N LEU A 374 5.85 -7.37 -11.50
CA LEU A 374 5.95 -6.36 -12.55
C LEU A 374 4.73 -5.45 -12.45
N ARG A 375 4.93 -4.17 -12.66
CA ARG A 375 3.86 -3.17 -12.70
C ARG A 375 4.05 -2.23 -13.88
N LEU A 376 3.04 -2.13 -14.72
CA LEU A 376 3.00 -1.24 -15.86
C LEU A 376 2.07 -0.07 -15.55
N PHE A 377 2.58 1.15 -15.70
CA PHE A 377 1.80 2.38 -15.55
C PHE A 377 1.27 2.84 -16.90
N PHE A 378 0.05 3.39 -16.88
CA PHE A 378 -0.62 3.98 -18.03
C PHE A 378 -0.97 5.42 -17.67
N CYS A 379 -0.14 6.35 -18.09
CA CYS A 379 -0.22 7.73 -17.65
C CYS A 379 -0.39 7.77 -16.11
N ASP A 380 -0.01 8.62 -15.35
CA ASP A 380 0.05 8.63 -13.87
C ASP A 380 -1.24 8.20 -13.12
N LYS A 381 -2.33 7.91 -13.86
CA LYS A 381 -3.65 7.60 -13.30
C LYS A 381 -3.95 6.11 -13.15
N TRP A 382 -3.38 5.27 -14.00
CA TRP A 382 -3.75 3.86 -14.08
C TRP A 382 -2.51 3.02 -14.02
N ASP A 383 -2.58 1.91 -13.32
CA ASP A 383 -1.53 0.90 -13.41
C ASP A 383 -2.10 -0.50 -13.25
N PHE A 384 -1.37 -1.46 -13.79
CA PHE A 384 -1.65 -2.87 -13.68
C PHE A 384 -0.40 -3.60 -13.19
N GLY A 385 -0.55 -4.38 -12.15
CA GLY A 385 0.51 -5.16 -11.54
C GLY A 385 0.20 -6.65 -11.55
N PHE A 386 1.25 -7.44 -11.70
CA PHE A 386 1.24 -8.87 -11.50
C PHE A 386 2.42 -9.26 -10.64
N GLY A 387 2.22 -10.19 -9.70
CA GLY A 387 3.28 -10.71 -8.86
C GLY A 387 3.05 -12.17 -8.49
N ALA A 388 4.14 -12.87 -8.23
CA ALA A 388 4.16 -14.23 -7.70
C ALA A 388 5.11 -14.29 -6.51
N SER A 389 4.72 -14.97 -5.45
CA SER A 389 5.51 -15.17 -4.25
C SER A 389 5.50 -16.63 -3.84
N PHE A 390 6.64 -17.13 -3.36
CA PHE A 390 6.82 -18.51 -2.96
C PHE A 390 7.26 -18.59 -1.52
N GLY A 391 6.68 -19.55 -0.80
CA GLY A 391 7.06 -19.84 0.57
C GLY A 391 8.48 -20.38 0.65
N LEU A 392 9.23 -19.96 1.66
CA LEU A 392 10.61 -20.37 1.92
C LEU A 392 10.66 -21.30 3.13
N GLY A 393 11.29 -22.45 2.98
CA GLY A 393 11.42 -23.45 4.05
C GLY A 393 10.18 -24.33 4.18
N ASP A 394 10.01 -24.94 5.35
CA ASP A 394 8.94 -25.89 5.63
C ASP A 394 7.68 -25.19 6.18
N ASP A 395 7.87 -24.05 6.86
CA ASP A 395 6.80 -23.20 7.39
C ASP A 395 6.60 -21.99 6.47
N TYR A 396 5.44 -21.92 5.82
CA TYR A 396 5.08 -20.84 4.89
C TYR A 396 3.60 -20.44 5.03
N ARG A 397 3.28 -19.19 4.71
CA ARG A 397 1.88 -18.71 4.69
C ARG A 397 1.07 -19.38 3.58
N ALA A 398 1.64 -19.44 2.40
CA ALA A 398 1.17 -20.17 1.24
C ALA A 398 2.40 -20.65 0.48
N ARG A 399 2.37 -21.85 -0.09
CA ARG A 399 3.49 -22.34 -0.88
C ARG A 399 3.68 -21.51 -2.14
N GLU A 400 2.57 -21.12 -2.75
CA GLU A 400 2.50 -20.29 -3.94
C GLU A 400 1.42 -19.24 -3.73
N PHE A 401 1.75 -18.00 -4.04
CA PHE A 401 0.83 -16.88 -3.96
C PHE A 401 0.97 -16.02 -5.21
N TYR A 402 -0.14 -15.79 -5.88
CA TYR A 402 -0.21 -14.98 -7.09
C TYR A 402 -1.13 -13.80 -6.85
N ARG A 403 -0.74 -12.64 -7.37
CA ARG A 403 -1.53 -11.42 -7.29
C ARG A 403 -1.59 -10.74 -8.64
N THR A 404 -2.80 -10.29 -9.01
CA THR A 404 -3.00 -9.28 -10.04
C THR A 404 -3.72 -8.09 -9.43
N GLU A 405 -3.32 -6.90 -9.79
CA GLU A 405 -3.93 -5.69 -9.23
C GLU A 405 -4.02 -4.60 -10.29
N PHE A 406 -5.20 -4.03 -10.41
CA PHE A 406 -5.47 -2.84 -11.19
C PHE A 406 -5.71 -1.68 -10.24
N ARG A 407 -5.08 -0.53 -10.51
CA ARG A 407 -5.23 0.70 -9.71
C ARG A 407 -5.68 1.84 -10.59
N MET A 408 -6.56 2.66 -10.04
CA MET A 408 -7.00 3.93 -10.61
C MET A 408 -6.79 5.03 -9.57
N ARG A 409 -6.06 6.09 -9.95
CA ARG A 409 -5.79 7.28 -9.12
C ARG A 409 -6.64 8.44 -9.59
N PHE A 410 -7.06 9.30 -8.65
CA PHE A 410 -7.95 10.43 -8.92
C PHE A 410 -7.25 11.78 -8.75
#